data_352fece9dbf24b21d2e6a5f0653752ad
#
_entry.id   352fece9dbf24b21d2e6a5f0653752ad
#
_cell.length_a   1.000
_cell.length_b   1.000
_cell.length_c   1.000
_cell.angle_alpha   90.00
_cell.angle_beta   90.00
_cell.angle_gamma   90.00
#
_symmetry.space_group_name_H-M   'P 1'
#
loop_
_entity.id
_entity.type
_entity.pdbx_description
1 polymer ?
#
loop_
_entity_poly.entity_id
_entity_poly.type
_entity_poly.pdbx_seq_one_letter_code
_entity_poly.pdbx_strand_id
1 'polypeptide(L)'
;MQTGHAVMSTFHAASVEKLIQRLTGDPINIPKTYIDNLNLCVIQSAVRLANGKSARRVLSINEIIGYDPVTESFSFLEAFRWNPATDEFEFPGYMNSYLLEQIISIKRGIPPHRRKEIYNEVKRRARIFEKLHKEKGITDFHEFFQVLSEARKQKLF
;
A
#
# COMPACT_ATOMS: atom_id res chain seq x y z
N MET A 1 -9.56 14.46 -4.24
CA MET A 1 -9.84 13.02 -4.36
C MET A 1 -11.20 12.73 -4.97
N GLN A 2 -12.27 13.42 -4.61
CA GLN A 2 -13.62 13.19 -5.17
C GLN A 2 -13.73 13.41 -6.70
N THR A 3 -12.80 14.15 -7.30
CA THR A 3 -12.74 14.42 -8.75
C THR A 3 -12.05 13.32 -9.57
N GLY A 4 -11.70 12.17 -8.95
CA GLY A 4 -11.08 11.05 -9.65
C GLY A 4 -9.57 11.17 -9.92
N HIS A 5 -8.94 12.25 -9.49
CA HIS A 5 -7.48 12.40 -9.62
C HIS A 5 -6.75 11.58 -8.55
N ALA A 6 -5.66 10.93 -8.95
CA ALA A 6 -4.75 10.27 -8.02
C ALA A 6 -4.02 11.32 -7.16
N VAL A 7 -4.02 11.12 -5.86
CA VAL A 7 -3.37 12.03 -4.90
C VAL A 7 -2.46 11.22 -3.99
N MET A 8 -1.24 11.71 -3.76
CA MET A 8 -0.32 11.21 -2.74
C MET A 8 0.10 12.37 -1.84
N SER A 9 0.18 12.09 -0.54
CA SER A 9 0.64 13.04 0.46
C SER A 9 1.35 12.31 1.60
N THR A 10 2.13 13.04 2.38
CA THR A 10 2.75 12.54 3.61
C THR A 10 2.08 13.17 4.83
N PHE A 11 2.02 12.40 5.91
CA PHE A 11 1.42 12.85 7.15
C PHE A 11 2.15 12.22 8.36
N HIS A 12 2.33 12.98 9.43
CA HIS A 12 2.95 12.46 10.65
C HIS A 12 1.93 11.73 11.52
N ALA A 13 1.90 10.41 11.41
CA ALA A 13 1.09 9.53 12.26
C ALA A 13 1.79 8.19 12.47
N ALA A 14 1.64 7.61 13.66
CA ALA A 14 2.29 6.35 14.02
C ALA A 14 1.47 5.11 13.60
N SER A 15 0.18 5.27 13.33
CA SER A 15 -0.73 4.20 12.88
C SER A 15 -1.88 4.78 12.04
N VAL A 16 -2.67 3.89 11.43
CA VAL A 16 -3.87 4.26 10.66
C VAL A 16 -4.88 4.97 11.55
N GLU A 17 -5.13 4.44 12.75
CA GLU A 17 -6.07 5.03 13.71
C GLU A 17 -5.63 6.45 14.11
N LYS A 18 -4.33 6.65 14.36
CA LYS A 18 -3.78 7.97 14.70
C LYS A 18 -3.87 8.94 13.51
N LEU A 19 -3.68 8.44 12.29
CA LEU A 19 -3.90 9.23 11.09
C LEU A 19 -5.35 9.70 10.99
N ILE A 20 -6.30 8.77 11.08
CA ILE A 20 -7.74 9.07 11.00
C ILE A 20 -8.14 10.05 12.12
N GLN A 21 -7.72 9.77 13.37
CA GLN A 21 -8.01 10.65 14.51
C GLN A 21 -7.53 12.08 14.28
N ARG A 22 -6.33 12.26 13.72
CA ARG A 22 -5.79 13.60 13.44
C ARG A 22 -6.46 14.28 12.25
N LEU A 23 -6.86 13.53 11.22
CA LEU A 23 -7.56 14.08 10.07
C LEU A 23 -8.98 14.52 10.42
N THR A 24 -9.66 13.78 11.30
CA THR A 24 -11.06 14.04 11.68
C THR A 24 -11.21 14.92 12.92
N GLY A 25 -10.13 15.13 13.67
CA GLY A 25 -10.08 16.00 14.84
C GLY A 25 -9.57 17.41 14.54
N ASP A 26 -9.65 18.30 15.57
CA ASP A 26 -9.14 19.66 15.51
C ASP A 26 -7.61 19.69 15.26
N PRO A 27 -7.12 20.65 14.48
CA PRO A 27 -7.81 21.73 13.76
C PRO A 27 -8.22 21.34 12.32
N ILE A 28 -7.99 20.10 11.86
CA ILE A 28 -8.19 19.69 10.45
C ILE A 28 -9.68 19.46 10.16
N ASN A 29 -10.39 18.75 11.05
CA ASN A 29 -11.84 18.53 11.01
C ASN A 29 -12.40 18.01 9.67
N ILE A 30 -11.71 17.06 9.03
CA ILE A 30 -12.26 16.41 7.83
C ILE A 30 -13.47 15.57 8.24
N PRO A 31 -14.64 15.73 7.58
CA PRO A 31 -15.78 14.87 7.85
C PRO A 31 -15.43 13.39 7.73
N LYS A 32 -15.84 12.56 8.70
CA LYS A 32 -15.52 11.11 8.76
C LYS A 32 -15.86 10.38 7.47
N THR A 33 -16.98 10.73 6.84
CA THR A 33 -17.42 10.17 5.55
C THR A 33 -16.46 10.43 4.38
N TYR A 34 -15.55 11.40 4.48
CA TYR A 34 -14.57 11.69 3.42
C TYR A 34 -13.32 10.84 3.53
N ILE A 35 -13.12 10.15 4.64
CA ILE A 35 -12.00 9.21 4.83
C ILE A 35 -12.10 8.03 3.85
N ASP A 36 -13.29 7.69 3.35
CA ASP A 36 -13.51 6.66 2.33
C ASP A 36 -12.78 6.95 1.00
N ASN A 37 -12.38 8.22 0.78
CA ASN A 37 -11.55 8.59 -0.38
C ASN A 37 -10.06 8.25 -0.18
N LEU A 38 -9.62 7.90 1.02
CA LEU A 38 -8.28 7.42 1.31
C LEU A 38 -8.24 5.92 1.06
N ASN A 39 -7.55 5.50 0.00
CA ASN A 39 -7.53 4.09 -0.38
C ASN A 39 -6.41 3.31 0.32
N LEU A 40 -5.22 3.91 0.44
CA LEU A 40 -4.04 3.26 1.01
C LEU A 40 -3.37 4.16 2.04
N CYS A 41 -2.97 3.54 3.14
CA CYS A 41 -2.12 4.16 4.15
C CYS A 41 -0.85 3.32 4.32
N VAL A 42 0.31 3.91 4.02
CA VAL A 42 1.62 3.29 4.17
C VAL A 42 2.28 3.85 5.42
N ILE A 43 2.48 3.00 6.43
CA ILE A 43 3.18 3.37 7.66
C ILE A 43 4.67 3.08 7.50
N GLN A 44 5.48 4.12 7.62
CA GLN A 44 6.93 4.03 7.48
C GLN A 44 7.62 4.59 8.73
N SER A 45 8.65 3.90 9.20
CA SER A 45 9.40 4.33 10.39
C SER A 45 10.88 3.99 10.31
N ALA A 46 11.67 4.69 11.11
CA ALA A 46 13.00 4.26 11.49
C ALA A 46 12.88 3.11 12.49
N VAL A 47 13.62 2.04 12.27
CA VAL A 47 13.61 0.82 13.09
C VAL A 47 15.03 0.42 13.47
N ARG A 48 15.16 -0.34 14.53
CA ARG A 48 16.41 -1.01 14.89
C ARG A 48 16.31 -2.48 14.51
N LEU A 49 17.19 -2.92 13.64
CA LEU A 49 17.25 -4.31 13.18
C LEU A 49 17.86 -5.22 14.27
N ALA A 50 17.67 -6.54 14.13
CA ALA A 50 18.24 -7.54 15.05
C ALA A 50 19.78 -7.46 15.18
N ASN A 51 20.46 -7.02 14.11
CA ASN A 51 21.92 -6.79 14.12
C ASN A 51 22.33 -5.45 14.76
N GLY A 52 21.41 -4.72 15.40
CA GLY A 52 21.63 -3.45 16.06
C GLY A 52 21.73 -2.22 15.15
N LYS A 53 21.70 -2.38 13.82
CA LYS A 53 21.75 -1.26 12.87
C LYS A 53 20.40 -0.56 12.77
N SER A 54 20.45 0.76 12.60
CA SER A 54 19.27 1.55 12.28
C SER A 54 18.95 1.45 10.79
N ALA A 55 17.68 1.28 10.47
CA ALA A 55 17.17 1.23 9.10
C ALA A 55 15.82 1.93 9.01
N ARG A 56 15.33 2.19 7.80
CA ARG A 56 13.95 2.60 7.56
C ARG A 56 13.20 1.44 6.93
N ARG A 57 11.98 1.19 7.41
CA ARG A 57 11.10 0.14 6.88
C ARG A 57 9.69 0.68 6.71
N VAL A 58 9.01 0.18 5.71
CA VAL A 58 7.56 0.22 5.64
C VAL A 58 7.06 -0.79 6.67
N LEU A 59 6.43 -0.33 7.74
CA LEU A 59 5.93 -1.22 8.81
C LEU A 59 4.69 -1.97 8.36
N SER A 60 3.77 -1.25 7.70
CA SER A 60 2.55 -1.84 7.14
C SER A 60 2.04 -1.04 5.94
N ILE A 61 1.27 -1.72 5.11
CA ILE A 61 0.42 -1.12 4.06
C ILE A 61 -1.00 -1.52 4.38
N ASN A 62 -1.85 -0.53 4.63
CA ASN A 62 -3.23 -0.71 5.05
C ASN A 62 -4.18 -0.19 3.96
N GLU A 63 -5.18 -0.98 3.64
CA GLU A 63 -6.28 -0.60 2.76
C GLU A 63 -7.41 -0.02 3.61
N ILE A 64 -7.85 1.18 3.31
CA ILE A 64 -9.00 1.79 3.97
C ILE A 64 -10.25 1.30 3.25
N ILE A 65 -11.14 0.64 3.97
CA ILE A 65 -12.36 0.05 3.43
C ILE A 65 -13.51 1.06 3.49
N GLY A 66 -13.66 1.74 4.63
CA GLY A 66 -14.68 2.76 4.76
C GLY A 66 -15.02 3.12 6.21
N TYR A 67 -15.95 4.06 6.33
CA TYR A 67 -16.54 4.50 7.57
C TYR A 67 -18.00 4.01 7.70
N ASP A 68 -18.30 3.35 8.80
CA ASP A 68 -19.67 2.97 9.15
C ASP A 68 -20.29 4.04 10.06
N PRO A 69 -21.28 4.81 9.58
CA PRO A 69 -21.92 5.85 10.37
C PRO A 69 -22.80 5.31 11.51
N VAL A 70 -23.23 4.05 11.46
CA VAL A 70 -24.08 3.44 12.49
C VAL A 70 -23.25 3.06 13.72
N THR A 71 -22.12 2.41 13.49
CA THR A 71 -21.19 2.00 14.55
C THR A 71 -20.13 3.07 14.86
N GLU A 72 -20.13 4.16 14.10
CA GLU A 72 -19.11 5.22 14.13
C GLU A 72 -17.66 4.71 14.04
N SER A 73 -17.45 3.60 13.34
CA SER A 73 -16.17 2.93 13.24
C SER A 73 -15.56 2.99 11.83
N PHE A 74 -14.23 2.92 11.77
CA PHE A 74 -13.48 2.81 10.53
C PHE A 74 -13.02 1.38 10.33
N SER A 75 -13.21 0.88 9.10
CA SER A 75 -12.71 -0.43 8.69
C SER A 75 -11.50 -0.27 7.80
N PHE A 76 -10.43 -0.99 8.12
CA PHE A 76 -9.23 -1.08 7.29
C PHE A 76 -8.63 -2.48 7.38
N LEU A 77 -7.86 -2.85 6.36
CA LEU A 77 -7.20 -4.15 6.25
C LEU A 77 -5.69 -3.93 6.16
N GLU A 78 -4.93 -4.59 7.01
CA GLU A 78 -3.48 -4.66 6.86
C GLU A 78 -3.13 -5.62 5.72
N ALA A 79 -2.82 -5.06 4.54
CA ALA A 79 -2.49 -5.85 3.36
C ALA A 79 -1.07 -6.41 3.41
N PHE A 80 -0.11 -5.59 3.84
CA PHE A 80 1.29 -5.99 4.02
C PHE A 80 1.79 -5.56 5.39
N ARG A 81 2.65 -6.39 5.98
CA ARG A 81 3.27 -6.16 7.29
C ARG A 81 4.75 -6.54 7.25
N TRP A 82 5.59 -5.72 7.87
CA TRP A 82 6.98 -6.03 8.12
C TRP A 82 7.12 -6.88 9.38
N ASN A 83 7.92 -7.94 9.29
CA ASN A 83 8.27 -8.79 10.43
C ASN A 83 9.64 -8.35 11.00
N PRO A 84 9.71 -7.78 12.21
CA PRO A 84 10.95 -7.29 12.77
C PRO A 84 11.96 -8.40 13.14
N ALA A 85 11.50 -9.64 13.34
CA ALA A 85 12.36 -10.75 13.71
C ALA A 85 13.16 -11.29 12.51
N THR A 86 12.54 -11.32 11.33
CA THR A 86 13.17 -11.87 10.10
C THR A 86 13.63 -10.80 9.13
N ASP A 87 13.22 -9.54 9.34
CA ASP A 87 13.38 -8.41 8.39
C ASP A 87 12.73 -8.68 7.03
N GLU A 88 11.65 -9.46 7.03
CA GLU A 88 10.89 -9.82 5.83
C GLU A 88 9.50 -9.20 5.84
N PHE A 89 8.84 -9.20 4.68
CA PHE A 89 7.46 -8.72 4.53
C PHE A 89 6.50 -9.89 4.39
N GLU A 90 5.45 -9.87 5.20
CA GLU A 90 4.31 -10.75 5.12
C GLU A 90 3.21 -10.13 4.28
N PHE A 91 2.35 -10.96 3.68
CA PHE A 91 1.19 -10.52 2.90
C PHE A 91 -0.12 -11.06 3.50
N PRO A 92 -0.58 -10.54 4.68
CA PRO A 92 -1.86 -10.93 5.29
C PRO A 92 -3.06 -10.72 4.36
N GLY A 93 -3.00 -9.70 3.50
CA GLY A 93 -4.02 -9.42 2.48
C GLY A 93 -4.06 -10.39 1.30
N TYR A 94 -3.23 -11.44 1.28
CA TYR A 94 -3.27 -12.42 0.19
C TYR A 94 -4.61 -13.15 0.15
N MET A 95 -5.29 -13.07 -1.01
CA MET A 95 -6.65 -13.61 -1.22
C MET A 95 -7.72 -12.98 -0.31
N ASN A 96 -7.45 -11.77 0.22
CA ASN A 96 -8.38 -11.02 1.07
C ASN A 96 -8.25 -9.49 0.89
N SER A 97 -7.52 -9.02 -0.11
CA SER A 97 -7.34 -7.59 -0.38
C SER A 97 -8.61 -6.96 -0.94
N TYR A 98 -9.14 -5.96 -0.27
CA TYR A 98 -10.29 -5.20 -0.73
C TYR A 98 -10.00 -4.46 -2.05
N LEU A 99 -8.86 -3.76 -2.12
CA LEU A 99 -8.49 -3.00 -3.32
C LEU A 99 -8.26 -3.91 -4.53
N LEU A 100 -7.54 -5.02 -4.34
CA LEU A 100 -7.25 -5.93 -5.45
C LEU A 100 -8.51 -6.64 -5.94
N GLU A 101 -9.38 -7.09 -5.03
CA GLU A 101 -10.55 -7.90 -5.38
C GLU A 101 -11.77 -7.08 -5.75
N GLN A 102 -12.10 -6.04 -4.96
CA GLN A 102 -13.35 -5.31 -5.15
C GLN A 102 -13.19 -4.09 -6.07
N ILE A 103 -11.97 -3.58 -6.26
CA ILE A 103 -11.76 -2.39 -7.07
C ILE A 103 -10.98 -2.72 -8.35
N ILE A 104 -9.77 -3.26 -8.23
CA ILE A 104 -8.88 -3.46 -9.38
C ILE A 104 -9.37 -4.60 -10.26
N SER A 105 -9.75 -5.75 -9.68
CA SER A 105 -10.26 -6.89 -10.44
C SER A 105 -11.53 -6.54 -11.19
N ILE A 106 -12.47 -5.82 -10.56
CA ILE A 106 -13.71 -5.38 -11.22
C ILE A 106 -13.40 -4.43 -12.38
N LYS A 107 -12.55 -3.42 -12.17
CA LYS A 107 -12.14 -2.47 -13.22
C LYS A 107 -11.43 -3.15 -14.41
N ARG A 108 -10.79 -4.29 -14.18
CA ARG A 108 -10.09 -5.08 -15.20
C ARG A 108 -10.94 -6.20 -15.80
N GLY A 109 -12.20 -6.36 -15.38
CA GLY A 109 -13.09 -7.43 -15.82
C GLY A 109 -12.61 -8.84 -15.40
N ILE A 110 -11.86 -8.95 -14.29
CA ILE A 110 -11.41 -10.22 -13.75
C ILE A 110 -12.53 -10.79 -12.87
N PRO A 111 -13.15 -11.91 -13.26
CA PRO A 111 -14.26 -12.47 -12.50
C PRO A 111 -13.78 -13.13 -11.18
N PRO A 112 -14.66 -13.30 -10.18
CA PRO A 112 -14.29 -13.80 -8.84
C PRO A 112 -13.53 -15.13 -8.83
N HIS A 113 -13.84 -16.06 -9.74
CA HIS A 113 -13.16 -17.35 -9.82
C HIS A 113 -11.72 -17.25 -10.38
N ARG A 114 -11.36 -16.13 -11.03
CA ARG A 114 -10.02 -15.84 -11.55
C ARG A 114 -9.25 -14.81 -10.70
N ARG A 115 -9.77 -14.40 -9.53
CA ARG A 115 -9.13 -13.37 -8.67
C ARG A 115 -7.66 -13.66 -8.34
N LYS A 116 -7.25 -14.93 -8.32
CA LYS A 116 -5.84 -15.32 -8.11
C LYS A 116 -4.88 -14.69 -9.13
N GLU A 117 -5.36 -14.33 -10.32
CA GLU A 117 -4.54 -13.73 -11.37
C GLU A 117 -3.98 -12.36 -10.95
N ILE A 118 -4.79 -11.54 -10.24
CA ILE A 118 -4.31 -10.24 -9.78
C ILE A 118 -3.18 -10.38 -8.75
N TYR A 119 -3.28 -11.39 -7.86
CA TYR A 119 -2.23 -11.68 -6.89
C TYR A 119 -0.97 -12.23 -7.56
N ASN A 120 -1.11 -13.05 -8.59
CA ASN A 120 0.02 -13.54 -9.38
C ASN A 120 0.72 -12.38 -10.10
N GLU A 121 -0.02 -11.39 -10.58
CA GLU A 121 0.57 -10.18 -11.16
C GLU A 121 1.34 -9.37 -10.12
N VAL A 122 0.80 -9.17 -8.92
CA VAL A 122 1.52 -8.50 -7.81
C VAL A 122 2.84 -9.23 -7.52
N LYS A 123 2.80 -10.55 -7.38
CA LYS A 123 4.00 -11.37 -7.15
C LYS A 123 5.01 -11.28 -8.31
N ARG A 124 4.51 -11.26 -9.55
CA ARG A 124 5.38 -11.10 -10.73
C ARG A 124 6.11 -9.76 -10.70
N ARG A 125 5.39 -8.68 -10.43
CA ARG A 125 5.98 -7.33 -10.31
C ARG A 125 6.99 -7.26 -9.17
N ALA A 126 6.69 -7.82 -8.02
CA ALA A 126 7.61 -7.89 -6.89
C ALA A 126 8.92 -8.59 -7.27
N ARG A 127 8.85 -9.73 -7.98
CA ARG A 127 10.04 -10.45 -8.47
C ARG A 127 10.87 -9.63 -9.46
N ILE A 128 10.22 -8.83 -10.31
CA ILE A 128 10.93 -7.94 -11.24
C ILE A 128 11.69 -6.87 -10.46
N PHE A 129 11.06 -6.24 -9.47
CA PHE A 129 11.71 -5.23 -8.62
C PHE A 129 12.88 -5.83 -7.82
N GLU A 130 12.68 -7.03 -7.29
CA GLU A 130 13.74 -7.75 -6.58
C GLU A 130 14.96 -8.02 -7.49
N LYS A 131 14.73 -8.45 -8.74
CA LYS A 131 15.81 -8.64 -9.73
C LYS A 131 16.51 -7.33 -10.08
N LEU A 132 15.77 -6.25 -10.30
CA LEU A 132 16.35 -4.94 -10.58
C LEU A 132 17.25 -4.49 -9.43
N HIS A 133 16.83 -4.72 -8.20
CA HIS A 133 17.63 -4.38 -7.02
C HIS A 133 18.83 -5.33 -6.82
N LYS A 134 18.60 -6.65 -6.77
CA LYS A 134 19.64 -7.62 -6.39
C LYS A 134 20.62 -7.93 -7.52
N GLU A 135 20.14 -8.05 -8.77
CA GLU A 135 20.97 -8.48 -9.90
C GLU A 135 21.56 -7.29 -10.67
N LYS A 136 20.81 -6.18 -10.76
CA LYS A 136 21.25 -4.98 -11.49
C LYS A 136 21.81 -3.89 -10.59
N GLY A 137 21.64 -4.02 -9.26
CA GLY A 137 22.13 -3.03 -8.30
C GLY A 137 21.42 -1.68 -8.36
N ILE A 138 20.24 -1.60 -9.02
CA ILE A 138 19.49 -0.36 -9.18
C ILE A 138 18.92 0.07 -7.84
N THR A 139 19.44 1.17 -7.29
CA THR A 139 19.01 1.76 -6.03
C THR A 139 18.66 3.24 -6.15
N ASP A 140 19.11 3.89 -7.22
CA ASP A 140 18.79 5.29 -7.52
C ASP A 140 17.36 5.42 -8.06
N PHE A 141 16.65 6.46 -7.60
CA PHE A 141 15.27 6.70 -7.99
C PHE A 141 15.13 7.01 -9.49
N HIS A 142 16.01 7.83 -10.05
CA HIS A 142 15.90 8.24 -11.45
C HIS A 142 16.21 7.07 -12.39
N GLU A 143 17.23 6.29 -12.08
CA GLU A 143 17.57 5.08 -12.83
C GLU A 143 16.40 4.07 -12.78
N PHE A 144 15.86 3.83 -11.60
CA PHE A 144 14.71 2.94 -11.42
C PHE A 144 13.48 3.42 -12.21
N PHE A 145 13.19 4.72 -12.16
CA PHE A 145 12.08 5.31 -12.90
C PHE A 145 12.27 5.21 -14.42
N GLN A 146 13.47 5.40 -14.93
CA GLN A 146 13.77 5.23 -16.37
C GLN A 146 13.51 3.79 -16.82
N VAL A 147 14.00 2.80 -16.06
CA VAL A 147 13.79 1.38 -16.37
C VAL A 147 12.32 1.02 -16.37
N LEU A 148 11.56 1.49 -15.38
CA LEU A 148 10.11 1.26 -15.33
C LEU A 148 9.38 1.93 -16.49
N SER A 149 9.76 3.15 -16.85
CA SER A 149 9.14 3.89 -17.96
C SER A 149 9.37 3.18 -19.28
N GLU A 150 10.57 2.66 -19.51
CA GLU A 150 10.91 1.91 -20.72
C GLU A 150 10.15 0.57 -20.76
N ALA A 151 10.14 -0.17 -19.66
CA ALA A 151 9.38 -1.42 -19.54
C ALA A 151 7.87 -1.22 -19.80
N ARG A 152 7.31 -0.08 -19.37
CA ARG A 152 5.91 0.27 -19.65
C ARG A 152 5.68 0.56 -21.14
N LYS A 153 6.59 1.27 -21.83
CA LYS A 153 6.49 1.51 -23.28
C LYS A 153 6.50 0.18 -24.05
N GLN A 154 7.30 -0.77 -23.59
CA GLN A 154 7.38 -2.12 -24.17
C GLN A 154 6.25 -3.05 -23.70
N LYS A 155 5.26 -2.56 -22.95
CA LYS A 155 4.12 -3.32 -22.41
C LYS A 155 4.53 -4.54 -21.55
N LEU A 156 5.64 -4.45 -20.85
CA LEU A 156 6.12 -5.50 -19.94
C LEU A 156 5.47 -5.43 -18.54
N PHE A 157 4.72 -4.34 -18.27
CA PHE A 157 3.94 -4.10 -17.05
C PHE A 157 2.49 -3.76 -17.37
#